data_767712ec5f2add28784e0d0580b93d38
#
_entry.id   767712ec5f2add28784e0d0580b93d38
#
_cell.length_a   1.000
_cell.length_b   1.000
_cell.length_c   1.000
_cell.angle_alpha   90.00
_cell.angle_beta   90.00
_cell.angle_gamma   90.00
#
_symmetry.space_group_name_H-M   'P 1'
#
loop_
_entity.id
_entity.type
_entity.pdbx_description
1 polymer ?
#
loop_
_entity_poly.entity_id
_entity_poly.type
_entity_poly.pdbx_seq_one_letter_code
_entity_poly.pdbx_strand_id
1 'polypeptide(L)'
;MSTAALAVPSATATTTRHHVRRHRVHAGLAATCPNANAAVGQAPAQSLRSAVVCLVNQARAAHHLPALHESVLLDRSAQRWTSSMVTSDEFSHGTNFASRITAAGYVWRAAGENIATGFATPRSVVRAWMASTGHCQNILNPQYRNVGTGVSPRTVRGFATGVGTWTQDFALGMHSSPPSGNYGPMDGCPY
;
A
#
# COMPACT_ATOMS: atom_id res chain seq x y z
N MET A 1 92.24 -3.58 3.73
CA MET A 1 90.97 -4.10 4.23
C MET A 1 89.91 -3.03 3.92
N SER A 2 89.14 -3.24 2.82
CA SER A 2 88.23 -2.27 2.28
C SER A 2 86.78 -2.71 2.64
N THR A 3 86.04 -1.88 3.33
CA THR A 3 84.65 -2.10 3.66
C THR A 3 83.77 -1.31 2.68
N ALA A 4 83.03 -2.00 1.83
CA ALA A 4 82.11 -1.46 0.91
C ALA A 4 80.71 -1.28 1.61
N ALA A 5 80.15 -0.09 1.62
CA ALA A 5 78.81 0.17 2.09
C ALA A 5 77.81 0.06 0.92
N LEU A 6 76.77 -0.81 1.10
CA LEU A 6 75.68 -0.95 0.16
C LEU A 6 74.60 0.07 0.48
N ALA A 7 74.27 0.93 -0.48
CA ALA A 7 73.14 1.86 -0.42
C ALA A 7 71.84 1.18 -0.85
N VAL A 8 70.78 1.29 -0.03
CA VAL A 8 69.45 0.81 -0.31
C VAL A 8 68.63 1.90 -1.08
N PRO A 9 67.95 1.60 -2.22
CA PRO A 9 67.17 2.60 -2.92
C PRO A 9 65.81 2.84 -2.19
N SER A 10 65.50 4.07 -1.94
CA SER A 10 64.18 4.49 -1.42
C SER A 10 63.08 4.29 -2.47
N ALA A 11 62.13 3.45 -2.15
CA ALA A 11 60.93 3.30 -2.95
C ALA A 11 59.95 4.43 -2.68
N THR A 12 59.70 5.25 -3.70
CA THR A 12 58.66 6.28 -3.69
C THR A 12 57.29 5.60 -3.85
N ALA A 13 56.49 5.60 -2.79
CA ALA A 13 55.14 5.12 -2.82
C ALA A 13 54.24 6.11 -3.53
N THR A 14 53.80 5.80 -4.75
CA THR A 14 52.79 6.58 -5.47
C THR A 14 51.43 6.27 -4.88
N THR A 15 50.87 7.20 -4.08
CA THR A 15 49.53 7.07 -3.51
C THR A 15 48.48 7.39 -4.58
N THR A 16 47.94 6.36 -5.21
CA THR A 16 46.80 6.51 -6.12
C THR A 16 45.57 6.77 -5.27
N ARG A 17 45.11 8.03 -5.25
CA ARG A 17 43.83 8.39 -4.64
C ARG A 17 42.69 7.83 -5.49
N HIS A 18 42.12 6.70 -5.09
CA HIS A 18 40.80 6.27 -5.59
C HIS A 18 39.75 7.24 -5.13
N HIS A 19 39.25 8.06 -6.04
CA HIS A 19 38.02 8.79 -5.84
C HIS A 19 36.84 7.82 -5.73
N VAL A 20 36.54 7.35 -4.53
CA VAL A 20 35.27 6.69 -4.24
C VAL A 20 34.20 7.74 -4.39
N ARG A 21 33.51 7.72 -5.55
CA ARG A 21 32.31 8.50 -5.81
C ARG A 21 31.24 8.00 -4.83
N ARG A 22 31.13 8.65 -3.68
CA ARG A 22 30.02 8.41 -2.75
C ARG A 22 28.75 8.80 -3.47
N HIS A 23 28.04 7.81 -4.01
CA HIS A 23 26.64 8.00 -4.39
C HIS A 23 25.92 8.43 -3.11
N ARG A 24 25.59 9.72 -3.02
CA ARG A 24 24.60 10.20 -2.06
C ARG A 24 23.30 9.49 -2.40
N VAL A 25 23.01 8.43 -1.68
CA VAL A 25 21.66 7.91 -1.61
C VAL A 25 20.87 9.02 -0.95
N HIS A 26 20.16 9.80 -1.75
CA HIS A 26 19.12 10.67 -1.22
C HIS A 26 18.12 9.70 -0.56
N ALA A 27 18.18 9.58 0.77
CA ALA A 27 17.06 9.10 1.54
C ALA A 27 15.93 10.09 1.25
N GLY A 28 15.14 9.80 0.21
CA GLY A 28 13.94 10.54 -0.11
C GLY A 28 13.10 10.54 1.16
N LEU A 29 12.78 11.72 1.68
CA LEU A 29 11.80 11.86 2.74
C LEU A 29 10.60 11.05 2.30
N ALA A 30 10.22 10.03 3.08
CA ALA A 30 9.04 9.23 2.77
C ALA A 30 7.89 10.20 2.53
N ALA A 31 7.32 10.18 1.32
CA ALA A 31 6.30 11.14 0.93
C ALA A 31 5.20 11.13 2.00
N THR A 32 4.90 12.30 2.58
CA THR A 32 3.83 12.41 3.57
C THR A 32 2.50 12.16 2.87
N CYS A 33 1.66 11.29 3.44
CA CYS A 33 0.30 11.11 2.93
C CYS A 33 -0.63 12.18 3.53
N PRO A 34 -1.09 13.17 2.75
CA PRO A 34 -2.03 14.16 3.25
C PRO A 34 -3.28 13.48 3.81
N ASN A 35 -3.88 14.05 4.85
CA ASN A 35 -5.09 13.54 5.51
C ASN A 35 -4.99 12.11 6.11
N ALA A 36 -3.80 11.51 6.19
CA ALA A 36 -3.63 10.17 6.77
C ALA A 36 -4.15 10.05 8.21
N ASN A 37 -4.10 11.14 8.97
CA ASN A 37 -4.57 11.21 10.35
C ASN A 37 -5.89 11.99 10.50
N ALA A 38 -6.51 12.44 9.40
CA ALA A 38 -7.80 13.10 9.46
C ALA A 38 -8.89 12.08 9.82
N ALA A 39 -9.73 12.44 10.80
CA ALA A 39 -10.83 11.56 11.19
C ALA A 39 -11.95 11.54 10.15
N VAL A 40 -12.65 10.42 10.05
CA VAL A 40 -13.87 10.31 9.23
C VAL A 40 -14.88 11.38 9.68
N GLY A 41 -15.48 12.06 8.71
CA GLY A 41 -16.37 13.20 8.97
C GLY A 41 -15.66 14.53 9.21
N GLN A 42 -14.33 14.56 9.37
CA GLN A 42 -13.54 15.79 9.53
C GLN A 42 -12.85 16.24 8.24
N ALA A 43 -12.80 15.39 7.23
CA ALA A 43 -12.29 15.69 5.90
C ALA A 43 -13.22 15.14 4.82
N PRO A 44 -13.18 15.71 3.59
CA PRO A 44 -13.95 15.16 2.47
C PRO A 44 -13.61 13.68 2.23
N ALA A 45 -14.63 12.87 1.89
CA ALA A 45 -14.45 11.44 1.65
C ALA A 45 -13.37 11.16 0.59
N GLN A 46 -13.30 11.96 -0.48
CA GLN A 46 -12.25 11.83 -1.50
C GLN A 46 -10.85 12.00 -0.90
N SER A 47 -10.63 12.98 -0.01
CA SER A 47 -9.33 13.19 0.64
C SER A 47 -8.93 12.00 1.52
N LEU A 48 -9.90 11.37 2.20
CA LEU A 48 -9.68 10.17 3.01
C LEU A 48 -9.34 8.95 2.13
N ARG A 49 -10.03 8.78 0.98
CA ARG A 49 -9.73 7.72 0.00
C ARG A 49 -8.31 7.86 -0.54
N SER A 50 -7.94 9.04 -1.04
CA SER A 50 -6.59 9.29 -1.55
C SER A 50 -5.52 9.09 -0.47
N ALA A 51 -5.82 9.39 0.80
CA ALA A 51 -4.92 9.10 1.92
C ALA A 51 -4.73 7.58 2.13
N VAL A 52 -5.79 6.78 2.01
CA VAL A 52 -5.70 5.30 2.06
C VAL A 52 -4.83 4.79 0.91
N VAL A 53 -5.09 5.24 -0.33
CA VAL A 53 -4.30 4.82 -1.51
C VAL A 53 -2.82 5.19 -1.34
N CYS A 54 -2.52 6.40 -0.84
CA CYS A 54 -1.15 6.83 -0.54
C CYS A 54 -0.47 5.90 0.47
N LEU A 55 -1.12 5.58 1.59
CA LEU A 55 -0.57 4.70 2.63
C LEU A 55 -0.36 3.26 2.13
N VAL A 56 -1.31 2.73 1.36
CA VAL A 56 -1.20 1.43 0.72
C VAL A 56 -0.01 1.41 -0.24
N ASN A 57 0.18 2.46 -1.05
CA ASN A 57 1.29 2.56 -1.97
C ASN A 57 2.63 2.72 -1.24
N GLN A 58 2.68 3.33 -0.06
CA GLN A 58 3.87 3.32 0.80
C GLN A 58 4.21 1.90 1.27
N ALA A 59 3.20 1.12 1.72
CA ALA A 59 3.39 -0.27 2.11
C ALA A 59 3.90 -1.10 0.92
N ARG A 60 3.28 -0.96 -0.25
CA ARG A 60 3.71 -1.65 -1.48
C ARG A 60 5.14 -1.28 -1.89
N ALA A 61 5.50 0.00 -1.83
CA ALA A 61 6.86 0.45 -2.15
C ALA A 61 7.92 -0.15 -1.21
N ALA A 62 7.59 -0.31 0.09
CA ALA A 62 8.46 -0.96 1.06
C ALA A 62 8.71 -2.45 0.74
N HIS A 63 7.81 -3.07 -0.03
CA HIS A 63 7.92 -4.44 -0.53
C HIS A 63 8.27 -4.51 -2.03
N HIS A 64 8.82 -3.42 -2.60
CA HIS A 64 9.24 -3.34 -4.00
C HIS A 64 8.12 -3.61 -5.03
N LEU A 65 6.86 -3.43 -4.64
CA LEU A 65 5.71 -3.62 -5.51
C LEU A 65 5.33 -2.32 -6.24
N PRO A 66 4.84 -2.41 -7.49
CA PRO A 66 4.30 -1.26 -8.20
C PRO A 66 3.13 -0.63 -7.46
N ALA A 67 3.02 0.70 -7.54
CA ALA A 67 1.89 1.42 -7.00
C ALA A 67 0.56 1.00 -7.66
N LEU A 68 -0.52 1.02 -6.87
CA LEU A 68 -1.88 0.90 -7.36
C LEU A 68 -2.41 2.26 -7.80
N HIS A 69 -3.23 2.27 -8.84
CA HIS A 69 -3.92 3.46 -9.33
C HIS A 69 -5.35 3.49 -8.79
N GLU A 70 -5.76 4.63 -8.26
CA GLU A 70 -7.14 4.85 -7.83
C GLU A 70 -8.10 4.75 -9.02
N SER A 71 -9.22 4.06 -8.85
CA SER A 71 -10.25 3.87 -9.88
C SER A 71 -11.61 4.32 -9.37
N VAL A 72 -12.20 5.29 -10.05
CA VAL A 72 -13.54 5.81 -9.72
C VAL A 72 -14.61 4.71 -9.75
N LEU A 73 -14.45 3.70 -10.60
CA LEU A 73 -15.39 2.58 -10.67
C LEU A 73 -15.28 1.68 -9.43
N LEU A 74 -14.03 1.43 -8.97
CA LEU A 74 -13.80 0.68 -7.73
C LEU A 74 -14.21 1.50 -6.50
N ASP A 75 -13.97 2.82 -6.48
CA ASP A 75 -14.48 3.70 -5.42
C ASP A 75 -16.01 3.62 -5.31
N ARG A 76 -16.70 3.61 -6.46
CA ARG A 76 -18.15 3.48 -6.51
C ARG A 76 -18.63 2.14 -5.95
N SER A 77 -17.98 1.03 -6.31
CA SER A 77 -18.26 -0.30 -5.78
C SER A 77 -18.07 -0.33 -4.26
N ALA A 78 -16.88 0.03 -3.80
CA ALA A 78 -16.51 0.05 -2.39
C ALA A 78 -17.43 0.98 -1.57
N GLN A 79 -17.77 2.18 -2.08
CA GLN A 79 -18.63 3.10 -1.37
C GLN A 79 -20.06 2.58 -1.22
N ARG A 80 -20.62 1.97 -2.26
CA ARG A 80 -21.96 1.36 -2.18
C ARG A 80 -22.00 0.27 -1.12
N TRP A 81 -20.95 -0.57 -1.07
CA TRP A 81 -20.88 -1.63 -0.08
C TRP A 81 -20.69 -1.09 1.34
N THR A 82 -19.80 -0.12 1.53
CA THR A 82 -19.65 0.57 2.83
C THR A 82 -20.99 1.12 3.32
N SER A 83 -21.74 1.77 2.43
CA SER A 83 -23.06 2.32 2.76
C SER A 83 -24.08 1.22 3.09
N SER A 84 -24.05 0.10 2.36
CA SER A 84 -24.92 -1.05 2.61
C SER A 84 -24.65 -1.64 3.99
N MET A 85 -23.41 -1.98 4.32
CA MET A 85 -23.03 -2.53 5.63
C MET A 85 -23.52 -1.65 6.80
N VAL A 86 -23.32 -0.33 6.68
CA VAL A 86 -23.75 0.63 7.72
C VAL A 86 -25.27 0.77 7.81
N THR A 87 -26.00 0.61 6.70
CA THR A 87 -27.46 0.77 6.68
C THR A 87 -28.17 -0.49 7.17
N SER A 88 -27.66 -1.66 6.83
CA SER A 88 -28.21 -2.96 7.25
C SER A 88 -27.69 -3.44 8.61
N ASP A 89 -26.68 -2.76 9.18
CA ASP A 89 -25.93 -3.22 10.37
C ASP A 89 -25.35 -4.64 10.19
N GLU A 90 -24.91 -4.96 8.97
CA GLU A 90 -24.31 -6.24 8.62
C GLU A 90 -22.85 -6.04 8.22
N PHE A 91 -21.91 -6.57 9.00
CA PHE A 91 -20.48 -6.52 8.70
C PHE A 91 -20.04 -7.82 8.06
N SER A 92 -20.04 -7.86 6.74
CA SER A 92 -19.65 -9.02 5.95
C SER A 92 -19.13 -8.63 4.57
N HIS A 93 -18.46 -9.55 3.87
CA HIS A 93 -18.12 -9.42 2.45
C HIS A 93 -19.35 -9.63 1.54
N GLY A 94 -20.49 -10.05 2.09
CA GLY A 94 -21.62 -10.51 1.32
C GLY A 94 -21.33 -11.80 0.56
N THR A 95 -22.26 -12.24 -0.27
CA THR A 95 -22.16 -13.51 -1.00
C THR A 95 -21.21 -13.44 -2.20
N ASN A 96 -21.05 -12.28 -2.82
CA ASN A 96 -20.22 -12.11 -4.03
C ASN A 96 -19.76 -10.65 -4.18
N PHE A 97 -18.65 -10.29 -3.56
CA PHE A 97 -18.09 -8.94 -3.68
C PHE A 97 -17.71 -8.60 -5.13
N ALA A 98 -17.25 -9.57 -5.90
CA ALA A 98 -16.80 -9.35 -7.27
C ALA A 98 -17.93 -8.93 -8.21
N SER A 99 -19.18 -9.38 -7.96
CA SER A 99 -20.35 -8.93 -8.71
C SER A 99 -20.64 -7.44 -8.51
N ARG A 100 -20.32 -6.86 -7.34
CA ARG A 100 -20.46 -5.43 -7.07
C ARG A 100 -19.48 -4.60 -7.91
N ILE A 101 -18.25 -5.10 -8.08
CA ILE A 101 -17.23 -4.49 -8.96
C ILE A 101 -17.73 -4.47 -10.40
N THR A 102 -18.29 -5.59 -10.88
CA THR A 102 -18.90 -5.66 -12.23
C THR A 102 -20.09 -4.71 -12.37
N ALA A 103 -20.98 -4.67 -11.36
CA ALA A 103 -22.14 -3.77 -11.36
C ALA A 103 -21.76 -2.28 -11.30
N ALA A 104 -20.56 -1.95 -10.82
CA ALA A 104 -20.00 -0.61 -10.89
C ALA A 104 -19.44 -0.25 -12.27
N GLY A 105 -19.37 -1.21 -13.20
CA GLY A 105 -18.89 -1.05 -14.57
C GLY A 105 -17.40 -1.39 -14.76
N TYR A 106 -16.74 -1.97 -13.74
CA TYR A 106 -15.33 -2.36 -13.88
C TYR A 106 -15.21 -3.79 -14.40
N VAL A 107 -14.63 -3.97 -15.59
CA VAL A 107 -14.37 -5.28 -16.18
C VAL A 107 -13.02 -5.80 -15.70
N TRP A 108 -13.03 -6.88 -14.95
CA TRP A 108 -11.86 -7.40 -14.24
C TRP A 108 -11.58 -8.87 -14.58
N ARG A 109 -10.34 -9.33 -14.31
CA ARG A 109 -9.93 -10.74 -14.35
C ARG A 109 -9.34 -11.25 -13.03
N ALA A 110 -9.01 -10.33 -12.12
CA ALA A 110 -8.66 -10.64 -10.74
C ALA A 110 -9.22 -9.54 -9.85
N ALA A 111 -9.76 -9.90 -8.69
CA ALA A 111 -10.34 -8.96 -7.74
C ALA A 111 -10.09 -9.41 -6.30
N GLY A 112 -10.10 -8.48 -5.35
CA GLY A 112 -10.02 -8.72 -3.91
C GLY A 112 -10.69 -7.59 -3.15
N GLU A 113 -11.08 -7.86 -1.91
CA GLU A 113 -11.76 -6.89 -1.06
C GLU A 113 -11.20 -6.94 0.37
N ASN A 114 -11.02 -5.76 0.96
CA ASN A 114 -10.80 -5.57 2.39
C ASN A 114 -11.96 -4.77 2.97
N ILE A 115 -12.45 -5.17 4.13
CA ILE A 115 -13.45 -4.41 4.89
C ILE A 115 -12.95 -4.16 6.32
N ALA A 116 -13.37 -3.05 6.92
CA ALA A 116 -13.08 -2.74 8.32
C ALA A 116 -14.14 -1.82 8.91
N THR A 117 -14.40 -1.95 10.21
CA THR A 117 -15.27 -1.04 10.96
C THR A 117 -14.63 -0.68 12.29
N GLY A 118 -14.90 0.54 12.82
CA GLY A 118 -14.35 1.03 14.07
C GLY A 118 -13.02 1.78 13.95
N PHE A 119 -12.60 2.17 12.76
CA PHE A 119 -11.33 2.87 12.51
C PHE A 119 -11.56 4.31 12.07
N ALA A 120 -11.16 5.26 12.90
CA ALA A 120 -11.44 6.68 12.70
C ALA A 120 -10.64 7.35 11.58
N THR A 121 -9.49 6.82 11.18
CA THR A 121 -8.57 7.50 10.24
C THR A 121 -8.03 6.55 9.17
N PRO A 122 -7.62 7.08 8.00
CA PRO A 122 -6.91 6.28 6.99
C PRO A 122 -5.71 5.51 7.54
N ARG A 123 -4.90 6.16 8.40
CA ARG A 123 -3.73 5.50 9.00
C ARG A 123 -4.12 4.34 9.91
N SER A 124 -5.16 4.51 10.72
CA SER A 124 -5.59 3.45 11.65
C SER A 124 -6.10 2.22 10.90
N VAL A 125 -6.92 2.42 9.86
CA VAL A 125 -7.46 1.30 9.08
C VAL A 125 -6.39 0.59 8.26
N VAL A 126 -5.47 1.33 7.59
CA VAL A 126 -4.40 0.69 6.82
C VAL A 126 -3.45 -0.08 7.73
N ARG A 127 -3.12 0.45 8.92
CA ARG A 127 -2.33 -0.30 9.92
C ARG A 127 -3.02 -1.59 10.35
N ALA A 128 -4.33 -1.56 10.59
CA ALA A 128 -5.09 -2.74 10.97
C ALA A 128 -5.11 -3.79 9.85
N TRP A 129 -5.32 -3.36 8.60
CA TRP A 129 -5.25 -4.25 7.45
C TRP A 129 -3.86 -4.87 7.28
N MET A 130 -2.79 -4.09 7.41
CA MET A 130 -1.42 -4.62 7.32
C MET A 130 -1.05 -5.56 8.47
N ALA A 131 -1.71 -5.45 9.61
CA ALA A 131 -1.54 -6.34 10.77
C ALA A 131 -2.38 -7.64 10.69
N SER A 132 -3.16 -7.82 9.64
CA SER A 132 -4.01 -9.00 9.41
C SER A 132 -3.58 -9.71 8.16
N THR A 133 -3.29 -11.01 8.24
CA THR A 133 -2.76 -11.82 7.14
C THR A 133 -3.54 -11.66 5.83
N GLY A 134 -4.86 -11.92 5.85
CA GLY A 134 -5.67 -11.89 4.63
C GLY A 134 -5.79 -10.49 4.01
N HIS A 135 -5.94 -9.45 4.84
CA HIS A 135 -6.02 -8.07 4.34
C HIS A 135 -4.67 -7.59 3.79
N CYS A 136 -3.57 -7.92 4.48
CA CYS A 136 -2.22 -7.62 4.03
C CYS A 136 -1.92 -8.31 2.70
N GLN A 137 -2.31 -9.57 2.53
CA GLN A 137 -2.15 -10.31 1.27
C GLN A 137 -2.87 -9.61 0.10
N ASN A 138 -4.04 -9.03 0.32
CA ASN A 138 -4.70 -8.21 -0.70
C ASN A 138 -3.88 -6.95 -1.02
N ILE A 139 -3.40 -6.22 -0.01
CA ILE A 139 -2.61 -4.99 -0.19
C ILE A 139 -1.31 -5.29 -0.94
N LEU A 140 -0.63 -6.38 -0.61
CA LEU A 140 0.66 -6.76 -1.20
C LEU A 140 0.53 -7.69 -2.41
N ASN A 141 -0.69 -7.97 -2.90
CA ASN A 141 -0.87 -8.80 -4.09
C ASN A 141 -0.24 -8.12 -5.33
N PRO A 142 0.77 -8.76 -5.96
CA PRO A 142 1.46 -8.19 -7.11
C PRO A 142 0.59 -8.12 -8.37
N GLN A 143 -0.51 -8.87 -8.43
CA GLN A 143 -1.37 -8.91 -9.62
C GLN A 143 -2.24 -7.67 -9.77
N TYR A 144 -2.61 -7.00 -8.67
CA TYR A 144 -3.52 -5.85 -8.74
C TYR A 144 -2.84 -4.61 -9.31
N ARG A 145 -3.62 -3.84 -10.08
CA ARG A 145 -3.23 -2.56 -10.69
C ARG A 145 -4.07 -1.39 -10.20
N ASN A 146 -5.32 -1.66 -9.87
CA ASN A 146 -6.26 -0.64 -9.48
C ASN A 146 -6.83 -0.92 -8.09
N VAL A 147 -7.19 0.15 -7.41
CA VAL A 147 -7.81 0.14 -6.09
C VAL A 147 -8.89 1.20 -6.01
N GLY A 148 -9.94 0.92 -5.26
CA GLY A 148 -10.93 1.90 -4.87
C GLY A 148 -11.27 1.77 -3.39
N THR A 149 -11.73 2.85 -2.77
CA THR A 149 -12.01 2.89 -1.34
C THR A 149 -13.38 3.51 -1.10
N GLY A 150 -14.20 2.87 -0.26
CA GLY A 150 -15.41 3.41 0.32
C GLY A 150 -15.18 3.81 1.77
N VAL A 151 -15.82 4.87 2.24
CA VAL A 151 -15.70 5.34 3.61
C VAL A 151 -17.03 5.90 4.13
N SER A 152 -17.35 5.59 5.39
CA SER A 152 -18.47 6.16 6.15
C SER A 152 -17.97 6.61 7.53
N PRO A 153 -18.43 7.74 8.06
CA PRO A 153 -18.14 8.12 9.44
C PRO A 153 -18.89 7.24 10.46
N ARG A 154 -19.90 6.50 10.02
CA ARG A 154 -20.69 5.60 10.87
C ARG A 154 -20.00 4.24 10.99
N THR A 155 -20.25 3.58 12.09
CA THR A 155 -19.81 2.21 12.39
C THR A 155 -20.98 1.24 12.17
N VAL A 156 -20.69 0.01 11.77
CA VAL A 156 -21.69 -1.07 11.77
C VAL A 156 -21.98 -1.45 13.20
N ARG A 157 -23.24 -1.31 13.64
CA ARG A 157 -23.64 -1.53 15.03
C ARG A 157 -23.39 -2.98 15.45
N GLY A 158 -22.91 -3.14 16.68
CA GLY A 158 -22.64 -4.47 17.25
C GLY A 158 -21.28 -5.07 16.89
N PHE A 159 -20.51 -4.44 15.95
CA PHE A 159 -19.22 -4.98 15.48
C PHE A 159 -17.99 -4.24 15.99
N ALA A 160 -18.11 -2.95 16.34
CA ALA A 160 -17.02 -2.17 16.90
C ALA A 160 -17.54 -1.00 17.73
N THR A 161 -16.72 -0.54 18.69
CA THR A 161 -17.01 0.64 19.52
C THR A 161 -16.44 1.95 18.97
N GLY A 162 -15.47 1.87 18.05
CA GLY A 162 -14.89 3.04 17.36
C GLY A 162 -15.80 3.55 16.25
N VAL A 163 -15.39 4.63 15.57
CA VAL A 163 -16.11 5.23 14.45
C VAL A 163 -15.46 4.87 13.12
N GLY A 164 -16.25 4.90 12.05
CA GLY A 164 -15.80 4.69 10.68
C GLY A 164 -15.91 3.26 10.18
N THR A 165 -16.43 3.12 8.96
CA THR A 165 -16.51 1.86 8.20
C THR A 165 -15.87 2.08 6.85
N TRP A 166 -15.10 1.08 6.40
CA TRP A 166 -14.26 1.14 5.22
C TRP A 166 -14.42 -0.11 4.38
N THR A 167 -14.43 0.06 3.07
CA THR A 167 -14.26 -1.01 2.08
C THR A 167 -13.14 -0.63 1.14
N GLN A 168 -12.33 -1.58 0.74
CA GLN A 168 -11.29 -1.39 -0.26
C GLN A 168 -11.40 -2.50 -1.30
N ASP A 169 -11.71 -2.13 -2.54
CA ASP A 169 -11.78 -3.03 -3.67
C ASP A 169 -10.49 -2.95 -4.48
N PHE A 170 -9.90 -4.10 -4.80
CA PHE A 170 -8.73 -4.24 -5.66
C PHE A 170 -9.10 -4.93 -6.95
N ALA A 171 -8.44 -4.57 -8.05
CA ALA A 171 -8.63 -5.29 -9.30
C ALA A 171 -7.43 -5.25 -10.25
N LEU A 172 -7.38 -6.27 -11.11
CA LEU A 172 -6.68 -6.26 -12.37
C LEU A 172 -7.71 -6.17 -13.49
N GLY A 173 -7.66 -5.12 -14.30
CA GLY A 173 -8.57 -4.96 -15.43
C GLY A 173 -8.40 -6.07 -16.48
N MET A 174 -9.48 -6.41 -17.18
CA MET A 174 -9.50 -7.50 -18.19
C MET A 174 -8.42 -7.35 -19.24
N HIS A 175 -8.16 -6.12 -19.71
CA HIS A 175 -7.19 -5.82 -20.75
C HIS A 175 -5.84 -5.33 -20.19
N SER A 176 -5.65 -5.35 -18.87
CA SER A 176 -4.39 -4.96 -18.23
C SER A 176 -3.45 -6.15 -18.12
N SER A 177 -2.17 -5.93 -18.36
CA SER A 177 -1.16 -6.93 -18.03
C SER A 177 -0.84 -6.88 -16.53
N PRO A 178 -0.66 -8.03 -15.86
CA PRO A 178 -0.07 -8.03 -14.53
C PRO A 178 1.33 -7.39 -14.60
N PRO A 179 1.84 -6.86 -13.47
CA PRO A 179 3.20 -6.36 -13.44
C PRO A 179 4.17 -7.44 -13.90
N SER A 180 5.11 -7.07 -14.77
CA SER A 180 6.23 -7.92 -15.11
C SER A 180 7.27 -7.80 -13.99
N GLY A 181 7.60 -8.88 -13.31
CA GLY A 181 8.60 -8.93 -12.25
C GLY A 181 8.43 -10.17 -11.38
N ASN A 182 9.52 -10.68 -10.86
CA ASN A 182 9.48 -11.68 -9.81
C ASN A 182 9.42 -10.92 -8.47
N TYR A 183 8.21 -10.71 -7.96
CA TYR A 183 7.99 -9.95 -6.73
C TYR A 183 8.16 -10.80 -5.46
N GLY A 184 8.59 -12.03 -5.61
CA GLY A 184 8.73 -12.95 -4.49
C GLY A 184 7.38 -13.39 -3.89
N PRO A 185 7.40 -14.23 -2.87
CA PRO A 185 6.24 -14.53 -2.07
C PRO A 185 5.82 -13.29 -1.27
N MET A 186 4.55 -13.22 -0.83
CA MET A 186 4.00 -12.12 -0.02
C MET A 186 4.52 -12.19 1.44
N ASP A 187 5.84 -12.27 1.61
CA ASP A 187 6.53 -12.56 2.87
C ASP A 187 6.45 -11.42 3.90
N GLY A 188 5.82 -10.31 3.58
CA GLY A 188 5.67 -9.16 4.46
C GLY A 188 4.41 -9.16 5.30
N CYS A 189 3.57 -10.18 5.20
CA CYS A 189 2.32 -10.27 5.96
C CYS A 189 2.51 -11.09 7.23
N PRO A 190 1.87 -10.73 8.37
CA PRO A 190 1.89 -11.53 9.58
C PRO A 190 1.27 -12.91 9.32
N TYR A 191 1.77 -13.95 10.01
CA TYR A 191 1.28 -15.34 9.95
C TYR A 191 0.25 -15.58 11.04
#